data_c625725eb33fa8ce7a9a48597af6c1e7
#
_entry.id   c625725eb33fa8ce7a9a48597af6c1e7
#
_cell.length_a   1.000
_cell.length_b   1.000
_cell.length_c   1.000
_cell.angle_alpha   90.00
_cell.angle_beta   90.00
_cell.angle_gamma   90.00
#
_symmetry.space_group_name_H-M   'P 1'
#
loop_
_entity.id
_entity.type
_entity.pdbx_description
1 polymer ?
#
loop_
_entity_poly.entity_id
_entity_poly.type
_entity_poly.pdbx_seq_one_letter_code
_entity_poly.pdbx_strand_id
1 'polypeptide(L)'
;MPLIDLSRTIEHRTPAHPSHPPVIMTVWNDHNEIKKAGKTSFSSKSLSLSLSDHSTTHVDAPCHFNPAKDAPSIDEVPLEDFYTEAICLDLSNVPLKHQITVSEMEQALGKSGQEIKPRDTVLIHMAVNERLFGKPEYL
;
A
#
# COMPACT_ATOMS: atom_id res chain seq x y z
N MET A 1 20.13 8.76 -7.62
CA MET A 1 18.71 9.19 -7.66
C MET A 1 18.19 9.29 -6.24
N PRO A 2 17.37 10.29 -5.90
CA PRO A 2 16.71 10.30 -4.61
C PRO A 2 15.70 9.15 -4.52
N LEU A 3 15.58 8.55 -3.32
CA LEU A 3 14.49 7.64 -3.00
C LEU A 3 13.30 8.48 -2.55
N ILE A 4 12.12 8.13 -3.04
CA ILE A 4 10.86 8.80 -2.65
C ILE A 4 9.93 7.72 -2.07
N ASP A 5 9.54 7.92 -0.82
CA ASP A 5 8.56 7.04 -0.17
C ASP A 5 7.14 7.43 -0.61
N LEU A 6 6.46 6.53 -1.27
CA LEU A 6 5.06 6.68 -1.70
C LEU A 6 4.08 5.94 -0.78
N SER A 7 4.57 5.32 0.29
CA SER A 7 3.72 4.56 1.20
C SER A 7 2.95 5.47 2.16
N ARG A 8 1.80 4.97 2.60
CA ARG A 8 1.02 5.60 3.68
C ARG A 8 1.56 5.17 5.04
N THR A 9 1.62 6.12 5.96
CA THR A 9 1.93 5.82 7.35
C THR A 9 0.89 4.89 7.96
N ILE A 10 1.35 3.86 8.67
CA ILE A 10 0.50 2.98 9.46
C ILE A 10 0.35 3.59 10.85
N GLU A 11 -0.87 3.96 11.22
CA GLU A 11 -1.21 4.54 12.51
C GLU A 11 -2.34 3.74 13.17
N HIS A 12 -2.49 3.91 14.49
CA HIS A 12 -3.63 3.33 15.20
C HIS A 12 -4.94 3.85 14.60
N ARG A 13 -5.82 2.93 14.18
CA ARG A 13 -7.08 3.23 13.48
C ARG A 13 -6.92 3.92 12.13
N THR A 14 -5.80 3.70 11.44
CA THR A 14 -5.71 4.09 10.02
C THR A 14 -6.93 3.56 9.27
N PRO A 15 -7.63 4.40 8.47
CA PRO A 15 -8.77 3.97 7.68
C PRO A 15 -8.43 2.77 6.79
N ALA A 16 -9.23 1.72 6.89
CA ALA A 16 -9.13 0.51 6.08
C ALA A 16 -10.49 0.24 5.43
N HIS A 17 -10.50 -0.59 4.39
CA HIS A 17 -11.77 -0.99 3.77
C HIS A 17 -12.68 -1.67 4.81
N PRO A 18 -14.00 -1.41 4.82
CA PRO A 18 -14.92 -1.88 5.85
C PRO A 18 -14.97 -3.41 6.03
N SER A 19 -14.57 -4.19 5.02
CA SER A 19 -14.51 -5.66 5.10
C SER A 19 -13.26 -6.18 5.84
N HIS A 20 -12.28 -5.31 6.14
CA HIS A 20 -11.03 -5.67 6.79
C HIS A 20 -10.99 -5.23 8.24
N PRO A 21 -10.28 -5.96 9.12
CA PRO A 21 -10.08 -5.54 10.50
C PRO A 21 -9.34 -4.21 10.57
N PRO A 22 -9.66 -3.37 11.57
CA PRO A 22 -8.97 -2.10 11.76
C PRO A 22 -7.51 -2.31 12.19
N VAL A 23 -6.68 -1.30 11.89
CA VAL A 23 -5.31 -1.26 12.42
C VAL A 23 -5.37 -0.94 13.92
N ILE A 24 -4.91 -1.87 14.75
CA ILE A 24 -4.80 -1.70 16.20
C ILE A 24 -3.33 -1.73 16.58
N MET A 25 -2.89 -0.67 17.23
CA MET A 25 -1.53 -0.54 17.75
C MET A 25 -1.60 -0.31 19.26
N THR A 26 -0.91 -1.14 20.03
CA THR A 26 -0.79 -0.99 21.48
C THR A 26 0.68 -1.00 21.89
N VAL A 27 1.02 -0.24 22.93
CA VAL A 27 2.37 -0.28 23.49
C VAL A 27 2.60 -1.63 24.16
N TRP A 28 3.65 -2.34 23.73
CA TRP A 28 4.06 -3.62 24.34
C TRP A 28 5.16 -3.38 25.38
N ASN A 29 6.17 -2.56 25.06
CA ASN A 29 7.18 -2.10 26.00
C ASN A 29 7.37 -0.58 25.85
N ASP A 30 7.72 0.08 26.93
CA ASP A 30 8.10 1.50 26.92
C ASP A 30 9.37 1.74 27.73
N HIS A 31 10.07 2.82 27.48
CA HIS A 31 11.27 3.21 28.20
C HIS A 31 11.05 3.52 29.68
N ASN A 32 9.80 3.67 30.11
CA ASN A 32 9.42 3.76 31.53
C ASN A 32 9.69 2.45 32.30
N GLU A 33 9.83 1.34 31.58
CA GLU A 33 10.07 0.01 32.15
C GLU A 33 11.55 -0.34 32.00
N ILE A 34 12.31 -0.30 33.12
CA ILE A 34 13.70 -0.71 33.12
C ILE A 34 13.79 -2.22 33.38
N LYS A 35 14.36 -2.94 32.41
CA LYS A 35 14.61 -4.37 32.49
C LYS A 35 16.06 -4.60 32.90
N LYS A 36 16.33 -5.71 33.63
CA LYS A 36 17.67 -6.12 34.04
C LYS A 36 18.05 -7.44 33.37
N ALA A 37 19.28 -7.48 32.86
CA ALA A 37 19.93 -8.69 32.36
C ALA A 37 21.29 -8.82 33.05
N GLY A 38 21.35 -9.59 34.14
CA GLY A 38 22.53 -9.68 34.98
C GLY A 38 22.86 -8.32 35.63
N LYS A 39 24.03 -7.78 35.34
CA LYS A 39 24.51 -6.47 35.84
C LYS A 39 24.08 -5.29 34.94
N THR A 40 23.52 -5.54 33.79
CA THR A 40 23.14 -4.52 32.80
C THR A 40 21.68 -4.15 32.95
N SER A 41 21.38 -2.85 32.92
CA SER A 41 20.02 -2.33 32.83
C SER A 41 19.77 -1.78 31.44
N PHE A 42 18.58 -2.05 30.88
CA PHE A 42 18.18 -1.53 29.57
C PHE A 42 16.68 -1.26 29.54
N SER A 43 16.27 -0.45 28.59
CA SER A 43 14.86 -0.24 28.24
C SER A 43 14.68 -0.35 26.74
N SER A 44 13.47 -0.67 26.32
CA SER A 44 13.13 -0.78 24.90
C SER A 44 11.72 -0.26 24.67
N LYS A 45 11.48 0.26 23.46
CA LYS A 45 10.13 0.60 23.01
C LYS A 45 9.72 -0.34 21.90
N SER A 46 8.54 -0.94 22.04
CA SER A 46 7.95 -1.79 21.03
C SER A 46 6.43 -1.71 21.06
N LEU A 47 5.82 -2.02 19.92
CA LEU A 47 4.37 -2.04 19.75
C LEU A 47 3.92 -3.46 19.42
N SER A 48 2.71 -3.82 19.87
CA SER A 48 1.95 -4.93 19.33
C SER A 48 1.04 -4.40 18.24
N LEU A 49 1.04 -5.06 17.06
CA LEU A 49 0.27 -4.67 15.89
C LEU A 49 -0.74 -5.77 15.57
N SER A 50 -1.99 -5.37 15.31
CA SER A 50 -3.02 -6.20 14.71
C SER A 50 -3.60 -5.44 13.53
N LEU A 51 -3.45 -5.98 12.33
CA LEU A 51 -3.90 -5.35 11.09
C LEU A 51 -4.20 -6.43 10.05
N SER A 52 -4.94 -6.05 9.01
CA SER A 52 -5.07 -6.88 7.82
C SER A 52 -3.81 -6.80 6.97
N ASP A 53 -3.50 -7.84 6.24
CA ASP A 53 -2.54 -7.85 5.13
C ASP A 53 -2.88 -6.83 4.03
N HIS A 54 -4.16 -6.43 3.94
CA HIS A 54 -4.65 -5.37 3.05
C HIS A 54 -4.76 -3.99 3.73
N SER A 55 -3.98 -3.74 4.78
CA SER A 55 -3.95 -2.44 5.45
C SER A 55 -2.98 -1.49 4.79
N THR A 56 -3.41 -0.25 4.49
CA THR A 56 -2.58 0.84 3.94
C THR A 56 -1.95 0.50 2.57
N THR A 57 -0.68 0.87 2.34
CA THR A 57 0.05 0.54 1.12
C THR A 57 0.55 -0.89 1.20
N HIS A 58 0.12 -1.73 0.30
CA HIS A 58 0.42 -3.16 0.27
C HIS A 58 0.44 -3.70 -1.17
N VAL A 59 0.79 -4.94 -1.31
CA VAL A 59 0.74 -5.70 -2.57
C VAL A 59 -0.26 -6.84 -2.41
N ASP A 60 -1.13 -7.01 -3.39
CA ASP A 60 -2.03 -8.16 -3.47
C ASP A 60 -1.35 -9.30 -4.24
N ALA A 61 -1.34 -10.49 -3.64
CA ALA A 61 -0.93 -11.69 -4.33
C ALA A 61 -1.97 -12.11 -5.39
N PRO A 62 -1.58 -12.81 -6.47
CA PRO A 62 -2.54 -13.32 -7.45
C PRO A 62 -3.68 -14.14 -6.83
N CYS A 63 -3.41 -14.93 -5.78
CA CYS A 63 -4.42 -15.73 -5.08
C CYS A 63 -5.48 -14.89 -4.34
N HIS A 64 -5.29 -13.57 -4.16
CA HIS A 64 -6.29 -12.73 -3.50
C HIS A 64 -7.61 -12.69 -4.27
N PHE A 65 -7.57 -12.58 -5.60
CA PHE A 65 -8.76 -12.55 -6.45
C PHE A 65 -8.90 -13.77 -7.36
N ASN A 66 -7.85 -14.58 -7.51
CA ASN A 66 -7.90 -15.80 -8.32
C ASN A 66 -8.16 -17.01 -7.42
N PRO A 67 -9.35 -17.64 -7.50
CA PRO A 67 -9.69 -18.81 -6.67
C PRO A 67 -9.06 -20.13 -7.15
N ALA A 68 -8.26 -20.12 -8.21
CA ALA A 68 -7.58 -21.32 -8.68
C ALA A 68 -6.60 -21.83 -7.63
N LYS A 69 -6.52 -23.16 -7.47
CA LYS A 69 -5.68 -23.78 -6.42
C LYS A 69 -4.18 -23.57 -6.62
N ASP A 70 -3.77 -23.26 -7.84
CA ASP A 70 -2.40 -23.00 -8.28
C ASP A 70 -2.11 -21.50 -8.44
N ALA A 71 -3.03 -20.64 -8.01
CA ALA A 71 -2.78 -19.19 -7.97
C ALA A 71 -1.69 -18.89 -6.94
N PRO A 72 -0.57 -18.25 -7.31
CA PRO A 72 0.56 -18.05 -6.41
C PRO A 72 0.22 -17.11 -5.24
N SER A 73 0.72 -17.49 -4.06
CA SER A 73 0.76 -16.62 -2.88
C SER A 73 1.90 -15.62 -2.98
N ILE A 74 1.96 -14.63 -2.08
CA ILE A 74 2.94 -13.54 -2.18
C ILE A 74 4.38 -14.01 -2.04
N ASP A 75 4.63 -15.07 -1.27
CA ASP A 75 5.94 -15.66 -1.07
C ASP A 75 6.42 -16.52 -2.26
N GLU A 76 5.53 -16.83 -3.19
CA GLU A 76 5.84 -17.54 -4.44
C GLU A 76 6.10 -16.58 -5.61
N VAL A 77 5.79 -15.28 -5.48
CA VAL A 77 6.05 -14.28 -6.53
C VAL A 77 7.50 -13.86 -6.50
N PRO A 78 8.25 -13.91 -7.63
CA PRO A 78 9.65 -13.51 -7.69
C PRO A 78 9.85 -12.05 -7.25
N LEU A 79 10.89 -11.78 -6.46
CA LEU A 79 11.21 -10.42 -5.98
C LEU A 79 11.49 -9.44 -7.12
N GLU A 80 11.99 -9.94 -8.25
CA GLU A 80 12.27 -9.15 -9.45
C GLU A 80 11.02 -8.53 -10.05
N ASP A 81 9.83 -9.08 -9.77
CA ASP A 81 8.57 -8.53 -10.24
C ASP A 81 8.12 -7.30 -9.44
N PHE A 82 8.74 -7.05 -8.28
CA PHE A 82 8.49 -5.87 -7.44
C PHE A 82 9.51 -4.74 -7.65
N TYR A 83 10.50 -4.93 -8.52
CA TYR A 83 11.53 -3.94 -8.81
C TYR A 83 11.69 -3.75 -10.31
N THR A 84 10.87 -2.87 -10.87
CA THR A 84 10.73 -2.67 -12.31
C THR A 84 10.81 -1.19 -12.67
N GLU A 85 11.00 -0.87 -13.95
CA GLU A 85 10.75 0.47 -14.44
C GLU A 85 9.26 0.79 -14.31
N ALA A 86 8.92 2.07 -14.10
CA ALA A 86 7.54 2.48 -13.92
C ALA A 86 7.19 3.70 -14.73
N ILE A 87 5.96 3.75 -15.23
CA ILE A 87 5.34 4.93 -15.81
C ILE A 87 4.14 5.36 -14.98
N CYS A 88 3.86 6.65 -14.96
CA CYS A 88 2.70 7.19 -14.25
C CYS A 88 1.70 7.77 -15.24
N LEU A 89 0.45 7.29 -15.17
CA LEU A 89 -0.67 7.80 -15.95
C LEU A 89 -1.53 8.72 -15.09
N ASP A 90 -1.70 9.95 -15.55
CA ASP A 90 -2.52 10.94 -14.85
C ASP A 90 -4.01 10.77 -15.21
N LEU A 91 -4.77 10.27 -14.25
CA LEU A 91 -6.22 10.13 -14.26
C LEU A 91 -6.87 10.95 -13.14
N SER A 92 -6.19 11.99 -12.65
CA SER A 92 -6.64 12.83 -11.53
C SER A 92 -7.99 13.53 -11.76
N ASN A 93 -8.38 13.72 -13.02
CA ASN A 93 -9.65 14.34 -13.40
C ASN A 93 -10.84 13.37 -13.46
N VAL A 94 -10.58 12.06 -13.31
CA VAL A 94 -11.66 11.06 -13.34
C VAL A 94 -12.56 11.22 -12.12
N PRO A 95 -13.91 11.18 -12.31
CA PRO A 95 -14.85 11.27 -11.20
C PRO A 95 -14.67 10.15 -10.19
N LEU A 96 -15.03 10.42 -8.92
CA LEU A 96 -15.01 9.40 -7.88
C LEU A 96 -15.96 8.25 -8.21
N LYS A 97 -15.53 7.01 -7.89
CA LYS A 97 -16.29 5.78 -8.15
C LYS A 97 -16.58 5.52 -9.63
N HIS A 98 -15.92 6.23 -10.53
CA HIS A 98 -16.00 5.96 -11.96
C HIS A 98 -15.16 4.73 -12.31
N GLN A 99 -15.71 3.88 -13.17
CA GLN A 99 -14.98 2.74 -13.75
C GLN A 99 -14.11 3.25 -14.90
N ILE A 100 -12.79 3.23 -14.70
CA ILE A 100 -11.83 3.68 -15.71
C ILE A 100 -11.92 2.75 -16.91
N THR A 101 -12.12 3.32 -18.09
CA THR A 101 -12.19 2.60 -19.36
C THR A 101 -10.83 2.44 -20.01
N VAL A 102 -10.70 1.47 -20.92
CA VAL A 102 -9.48 1.30 -21.73
C VAL A 102 -9.15 2.56 -22.50
N SER A 103 -10.16 3.21 -23.08
CA SER A 103 -9.97 4.46 -23.82
C SER A 103 -9.39 5.60 -22.97
N GLU A 104 -9.80 5.72 -21.71
CA GLU A 104 -9.25 6.72 -20.78
C GLU A 104 -7.80 6.40 -20.44
N MET A 105 -7.46 5.12 -20.25
CA MET A 105 -6.07 4.68 -20.05
C MET A 105 -5.19 4.99 -21.27
N GLU A 106 -5.68 4.67 -22.46
CA GLU A 106 -4.96 4.96 -23.74
C GLU A 106 -4.76 6.47 -23.93
N GLN A 107 -5.77 7.28 -23.61
CA GLN A 107 -5.63 8.74 -23.68
C GLN A 107 -4.61 9.27 -22.66
N ALA A 108 -4.60 8.75 -21.44
CA ALA A 108 -3.62 9.13 -20.41
C ALA A 108 -2.20 8.72 -20.85
N LEU A 109 -2.04 7.53 -21.42
CA LEU A 109 -0.78 7.06 -21.98
C LEU A 109 -0.29 7.97 -23.11
N GLY A 110 -1.17 8.31 -24.07
CA GLY A 110 -0.84 9.22 -25.16
C GLY A 110 -0.41 10.61 -24.67
N LYS A 111 -1.05 11.12 -23.61
CA LYS A 111 -0.66 12.42 -23.00
C LYS A 111 0.67 12.34 -22.27
N SER A 112 1.03 11.20 -21.69
CA SER A 112 2.30 11.02 -20.97
C SER A 112 3.51 11.07 -21.88
N GLY A 113 3.34 10.81 -23.19
CA GLY A 113 4.43 10.69 -24.15
C GLY A 113 5.34 9.48 -23.91
N GLN A 114 4.91 8.52 -23.08
CA GLN A 114 5.66 7.32 -22.73
C GLN A 114 5.09 6.10 -23.45
N GLU A 115 5.86 5.03 -23.45
CA GLU A 115 5.48 3.73 -24.01
C GLU A 115 5.59 2.67 -22.92
N ILE A 116 4.56 1.82 -22.80
CA ILE A 116 4.58 0.68 -21.88
C ILE A 116 5.38 -0.45 -22.52
N LYS A 117 6.41 -0.91 -21.82
CA LYS A 117 7.22 -2.07 -22.20
C LYS A 117 6.84 -3.30 -21.39
N PRO A 118 7.17 -4.51 -21.86
CA PRO A 118 7.00 -5.71 -21.07
C PRO A 118 7.68 -5.58 -19.69
N ARG A 119 6.96 -5.92 -18.64
CA ARG A 119 7.37 -5.85 -17.23
C ARG A 119 7.37 -4.45 -16.60
N ASP A 120 6.99 -3.40 -17.30
CA ASP A 120 6.83 -2.08 -16.68
C ASP A 120 5.70 -2.09 -15.65
N THR A 121 5.91 -1.38 -14.55
CA THR A 121 4.84 -1.05 -13.61
C THR A 121 4.10 0.19 -14.09
N VAL A 122 2.78 0.10 -14.16
CA VAL A 122 1.92 1.24 -14.48
C VAL A 122 1.33 1.81 -13.19
N LEU A 123 1.75 3.02 -12.85
CA LEU A 123 1.18 3.79 -11.75
C LEU A 123 -0.02 4.60 -12.25
N ILE A 124 -1.13 4.52 -11.54
CA ILE A 124 -2.36 5.26 -11.87
C ILE A 124 -2.57 6.35 -10.83
N HIS A 125 -2.39 7.61 -11.23
CA HIS A 125 -2.60 8.76 -10.35
C HIS A 125 -4.05 9.24 -10.47
N MET A 126 -4.85 8.98 -9.44
CA MET A 126 -6.26 9.39 -9.37
C MET A 126 -6.53 10.56 -8.42
N ALA A 127 -5.52 11.07 -7.74
CA ALA A 127 -5.61 12.14 -6.74
C ALA A 127 -6.68 11.89 -5.64
N VAL A 128 -6.99 10.63 -5.33
CA VAL A 128 -8.02 10.29 -4.35
C VAL A 128 -7.59 10.70 -2.94
N ASN A 129 -6.32 10.44 -2.59
CA ASN A 129 -5.79 10.83 -1.29
C ASN A 129 -5.81 12.35 -1.08
N GLU A 130 -5.39 13.12 -2.07
CA GLU A 130 -5.36 14.58 -2.02
C GLU A 130 -6.76 15.17 -1.85
N ARG A 131 -7.75 14.54 -2.45
CA ARG A 131 -9.13 15.02 -2.44
C ARG A 131 -9.93 14.59 -1.21
N LEU A 132 -9.72 13.36 -0.74
CA LEU A 132 -10.64 12.68 0.17
C LEU A 132 -10.02 12.18 1.47
N PHE A 133 -8.69 12.10 1.59
CA PHE A 133 -8.10 11.54 2.81
C PHE A 133 -8.62 12.24 4.08
N GLY A 134 -9.07 11.45 5.04
CA GLY A 134 -9.68 11.94 6.27
C GLY A 134 -11.16 12.36 6.17
N LYS A 135 -11.78 12.24 4.99
CA LYS A 135 -13.22 12.50 4.80
C LYS A 135 -14.01 11.18 4.82
N PRO A 136 -15.32 11.23 5.21
CA PRO A 136 -16.17 10.03 5.22
C PRO A 136 -16.28 9.34 3.85
N GLU A 137 -16.18 10.10 2.77
CA GLU A 137 -16.33 9.62 1.39
C GLU A 137 -15.08 8.87 0.88
N TYR A 138 -14.02 8.81 1.67
CA TYR A 138 -12.76 8.15 1.30
C TYR A 138 -12.89 6.62 1.21
N LEU A 139 -13.84 6.02 1.96
CA LEU A 139 -14.09 4.57 2.05
C LEU A 139 -15.42 4.18 1.42
#